data_7576381eac40130d2e10bc6a3d10c7e1
#
_entry.id   7576381eac40130d2e10bc6a3d10c7e1
#
_cell.length_a   1.000
_cell.length_b   1.000
_cell.length_c   1.000
_cell.angle_alpha   90.00
_cell.angle_beta   90.00
_cell.angle_gamma   90.00
#
_symmetry.space_group_name_H-M   'P 1'
#
loop_
_entity.id
_entity.type
_entity.pdbx_description
1 polymer ?
#
loop_
_entity_poly.entity_id
_entity_poly.type
_entity_poly.pdbx_seq_one_letter_code
_entity_poly.pdbx_strand_id
1 'polypeptide(L)'
;AGGRLPVFAKQPAPVQVTWLGHPATTGLPGMHWRITDVHAEPPGMTEHLNTERLYRMPEVFCCYQPSASPDPFAGLPADQDGRFTFGCFNNFAKVTPPVIACWGEILRQTPHARLLLEVHGAQDAAFVQDIRQRFVTAGAQATQIDILPRQANQQYVLYRQVDLALDPFPCCGGTTSCDSLWMGVPFVTLAGRSFVSRMGVTLLHNTGLDELIADSEAQYIAKAV
;
A
#
# COMPACT_ATOMS: atom_id res chain seq x y z
N ALA A 1 -15.79 4.83 -9.36
CA ALA A 1 -15.75 6.15 -8.74
C ALA A 1 -16.45 7.14 -9.66
N GLY A 2 -17.49 7.81 -9.16
CA GLY A 2 -18.25 8.81 -9.92
C GLY A 2 -17.46 10.10 -10.10
N GLY A 3 -16.35 10.03 -10.87
CA GLY A 3 -15.50 11.18 -11.12
C GLY A 3 -16.25 12.30 -11.84
N ARG A 4 -16.00 13.55 -11.43
CA ARG A 4 -16.59 14.74 -12.05
C ARG A 4 -15.61 15.48 -12.98
N LEU A 5 -14.63 14.77 -13.53
CA LEU A 5 -13.65 15.32 -14.47
C LEU A 5 -14.27 16.09 -15.65
N PRO A 6 -15.44 15.70 -16.22
CA PRO A 6 -16.07 16.46 -17.29
C PRO A 6 -16.44 17.91 -16.90
N VAL A 7 -16.68 18.19 -15.62
CA VAL A 7 -16.91 19.56 -15.14
C VAL A 7 -15.65 20.40 -15.33
N PHE A 8 -14.49 19.84 -14.98
CA PHE A 8 -13.19 20.53 -15.10
C PHE A 8 -12.75 20.71 -16.56
N ALA A 9 -13.21 19.84 -17.47
CA ALA A 9 -13.00 20.02 -18.90
C ALA A 9 -13.65 21.30 -19.47
N LYS A 10 -14.66 21.86 -18.78
CA LYS A 10 -15.29 23.14 -19.11
C LYS A 10 -14.54 24.35 -18.58
N GLN A 11 -13.44 24.16 -17.88
CA GLN A 11 -12.59 25.20 -17.30
C GLN A 11 -13.39 26.23 -16.47
N PRO A 12 -14.13 25.80 -15.42
CA PRO A 12 -14.97 26.70 -14.62
C PRO A 12 -14.17 27.72 -13.79
N ALA A 13 -12.85 27.58 -13.74
CA ALA A 13 -11.95 28.49 -13.03
C ALA A 13 -10.71 28.80 -13.87
N PRO A 14 -10.11 30.01 -13.73
CA PRO A 14 -8.89 30.40 -14.44
C PRO A 14 -7.70 29.51 -14.13
N VAL A 15 -7.60 28.97 -12.91
CA VAL A 15 -6.59 28.01 -12.49
C VAL A 15 -7.28 26.80 -11.91
N GLN A 16 -6.93 25.62 -12.39
CA GLN A 16 -7.44 24.35 -11.91
C GLN A 16 -6.27 23.50 -11.40
N VAL A 17 -6.45 22.95 -10.21
CA VAL A 17 -5.43 22.12 -9.52
C VAL A 17 -6.08 20.81 -9.11
N THR A 18 -5.41 19.69 -9.38
CA THR A 18 -5.82 18.38 -8.88
C THR A 18 -4.93 17.95 -7.71
N TRP A 19 -5.55 17.34 -6.72
CA TRP A 19 -4.89 16.85 -5.53
C TRP A 19 -5.64 15.68 -4.89
N LEU A 20 -4.90 14.69 -4.46
CA LEU A 20 -5.29 13.57 -3.60
C LEU A 20 -6.35 12.61 -4.18
N GLY A 21 -7.17 13.01 -5.12
CA GLY A 21 -8.31 12.20 -5.58
C GLY A 21 -7.94 11.03 -6.50
N HIS A 22 -6.85 11.16 -7.28
CA HIS A 22 -6.39 10.13 -8.21
C HIS A 22 -4.86 10.14 -8.28
N PRO A 23 -4.21 8.97 -8.15
CA PRO A 23 -2.74 8.87 -8.08
C PRO A 23 -2.07 8.87 -9.46
N ALA A 24 -2.54 9.72 -10.38
CA ALA A 24 -2.00 9.89 -11.74
C ALA A 24 -2.47 11.20 -12.35
N THR A 25 -2.01 11.49 -13.59
CA THR A 25 -2.52 12.59 -14.41
C THR A 25 -4.02 12.50 -14.63
N THR A 26 -4.71 13.63 -14.71
CA THR A 26 -6.11 13.67 -15.13
C THR A 26 -6.28 13.51 -16.65
N GLY A 27 -5.22 13.76 -17.42
CA GLY A 27 -5.24 13.79 -18.88
C GLY A 27 -6.03 14.96 -19.46
N LEU A 28 -6.43 15.95 -18.64
CA LEU A 28 -7.20 17.11 -19.07
C LEU A 28 -6.30 18.30 -19.37
N PRO A 29 -6.31 18.86 -20.59
CA PRO A 29 -5.50 20.04 -20.92
C PRO A 29 -5.83 21.28 -20.07
N GLY A 30 -7.06 21.35 -19.55
CA GLY A 30 -7.49 22.44 -18.69
C GLY A 30 -7.14 22.27 -17.21
N MET A 31 -6.53 21.15 -16.80
CA MET A 31 -6.00 20.96 -15.47
C MET A 31 -4.54 21.44 -15.46
N HIS A 32 -4.28 22.56 -14.77
CA HIS A 32 -3.00 23.24 -14.88
C HIS A 32 -1.93 22.65 -13.99
N TRP A 33 -2.29 22.24 -12.77
CA TRP A 33 -1.36 21.77 -11.77
C TRP A 33 -1.85 20.49 -11.08
N ARG A 34 -0.90 19.66 -10.70
CA ARG A 34 -1.12 18.52 -9.80
C ARG A 34 -0.17 18.62 -8.60
N ILE A 35 -0.74 18.59 -7.40
CA ILE A 35 0.04 18.57 -6.16
C ILE A 35 0.56 17.15 -5.94
N THR A 36 1.86 17.06 -5.70
CA THR A 36 2.64 15.86 -5.37
C THR A 36 3.73 16.24 -4.36
N ASP A 37 4.73 15.41 -4.16
CA ASP A 37 5.92 15.73 -3.39
C ASP A 37 7.22 15.24 -4.05
N VAL A 38 8.35 15.65 -3.47
CA VAL A 38 9.68 15.35 -4.02
C VAL A 38 10.08 13.87 -3.88
N HIS A 39 9.48 13.12 -2.96
CA HIS A 39 9.77 11.71 -2.71
C HIS A 39 8.91 10.78 -3.56
N ALA A 40 7.62 11.11 -3.70
CA ALA A 40 6.71 10.38 -4.57
C ALA A 40 7.04 10.61 -6.06
N GLU A 41 7.42 11.84 -6.43
CA GLU A 41 7.78 12.19 -7.81
C GLU A 41 9.00 13.09 -7.85
N PRO A 42 10.20 12.51 -7.73
CA PRO A 42 11.45 13.27 -7.86
C PRO A 42 11.51 14.05 -9.18
N PRO A 43 12.14 15.24 -9.22
CA PRO A 43 12.33 16.02 -10.45
C PRO A 43 12.98 15.18 -11.57
N GLY A 44 12.44 15.28 -12.79
CA GLY A 44 12.93 14.55 -13.96
C GLY A 44 12.41 13.12 -14.11
N MET A 45 11.63 12.61 -13.15
CA MET A 45 11.15 11.23 -13.19
C MET A 45 9.83 11.05 -13.94
N THR A 46 8.84 11.90 -13.66
CA THR A 46 7.45 11.62 -14.06
C THR A 46 6.76 12.75 -14.83
N GLU A 47 7.45 13.84 -15.13
CA GLU A 47 6.89 14.98 -15.86
C GLU A 47 6.25 14.57 -17.18
N HIS A 48 6.91 13.65 -17.92
CA HIS A 48 6.43 13.14 -19.21
C HIS A 48 5.17 12.26 -19.11
N LEU A 49 4.78 11.86 -17.92
CA LEU A 49 3.58 11.06 -17.65
C LEU A 49 2.36 11.93 -17.29
N ASN A 50 2.53 13.24 -17.19
CA ASN A 50 1.51 14.16 -16.72
C ASN A 50 1.19 15.23 -17.75
N THR A 51 -0.10 15.56 -17.91
CA THR A 51 -0.54 16.74 -18.67
C THR A 51 -0.44 18.00 -17.83
N GLU A 52 -0.50 17.87 -16.51
CA GLU A 52 -0.37 18.92 -15.53
C GLU A 52 1.09 19.27 -15.24
N ARG A 53 1.34 20.49 -14.82
CA ARG A 53 2.60 20.86 -14.15
C ARG A 53 2.57 20.27 -12.73
N LEU A 54 3.69 19.67 -12.31
CA LEU A 54 3.80 19.10 -10.96
C LEU A 54 4.22 20.19 -9.96
N TYR A 55 3.37 20.41 -8.97
CA TYR A 55 3.70 21.22 -7.79
C TYR A 55 4.13 20.28 -6.68
N ARG A 56 5.44 20.23 -6.41
CA ARG A 56 6.02 19.32 -5.42
C ARG A 56 6.08 19.98 -4.06
N MET A 57 5.39 19.39 -3.10
CA MET A 57 5.57 19.73 -1.70
C MET A 57 6.96 19.27 -1.23
N PRO A 58 7.62 19.99 -0.30
CA PRO A 58 8.95 19.61 0.15
C PRO A 58 8.96 18.30 0.97
N GLU A 59 7.86 17.98 1.62
CA GLU A 59 7.70 16.80 2.48
C GLU A 59 6.70 15.84 1.84
N VAL A 60 5.49 15.71 2.40
CA VAL A 60 4.47 14.76 1.99
C VAL A 60 3.33 15.44 1.23
N PHE A 61 2.84 14.83 0.16
CA PHE A 61 1.75 15.37 -0.65
C PHE A 61 0.37 15.23 -0.01
N CYS A 62 0.19 14.37 0.97
CA CYS A 62 -1.09 14.05 1.57
C CYS A 62 -1.18 14.51 3.03
N CYS A 63 -2.42 14.66 3.50
CA CYS A 63 -2.71 14.72 4.92
C CYS A 63 -3.60 13.53 5.28
N TYR A 64 -3.39 12.95 6.45
CA TYR A 64 -4.12 11.80 6.92
C TYR A 64 -4.77 12.09 8.28
N GLN A 65 -6.04 11.71 8.38
CA GLN A 65 -6.76 11.67 9.64
C GLN A 65 -7.42 10.29 9.75
N PRO A 66 -7.15 9.53 10.82
CA PRO A 66 -7.79 8.24 11.02
C PRO A 66 -9.29 8.40 11.20
N SER A 67 -10.06 7.42 10.74
CA SER A 67 -11.53 7.42 10.89
C SER A 67 -11.98 7.09 12.32
N ALA A 68 -11.09 6.51 13.12
CA ALA A 68 -11.27 6.25 14.54
C ALA A 68 -9.92 6.34 15.26
N SER A 69 -9.96 6.54 16.58
CA SER A 69 -8.77 6.48 17.44
C SER A 69 -8.87 5.20 18.27
N PRO A 70 -8.38 4.06 17.77
CA PRO A 70 -8.32 2.83 18.56
C PRO A 70 -7.32 3.02 19.69
N ASP A 71 -7.53 2.29 20.79
CA ASP A 71 -6.57 2.29 21.88
C ASP A 71 -5.18 1.87 21.36
N PRO A 72 -4.11 2.55 21.81
CA PRO A 72 -2.76 2.17 21.44
C PRO A 72 -2.51 0.70 21.77
N PHE A 73 -1.93 -0.02 20.82
CA PHE A 73 -1.47 -1.38 21.07
C PHE A 73 -0.03 -1.31 21.60
N ALA A 74 0.19 -1.87 22.78
CA ALA A 74 1.51 -1.93 23.41
C ALA A 74 2.13 -3.31 23.18
N GLY A 75 3.27 -3.37 22.51
CA GLY A 75 4.05 -4.59 22.28
C GLY A 75 3.95 -5.14 20.85
N LEU A 76 4.71 -6.17 20.58
CA LEU A 76 4.69 -6.87 19.29
C LEU A 76 3.70 -8.04 19.37
N PRO A 77 2.83 -8.24 18.36
CA PRO A 77 1.96 -9.42 18.30
C PRO A 77 2.72 -10.74 18.42
N ALA A 78 3.89 -10.84 17.78
CA ALA A 78 4.75 -12.03 17.85
C ALA A 78 5.20 -12.39 19.27
N ASP A 79 5.33 -11.42 20.18
CA ASP A 79 5.67 -11.67 21.59
C ASP A 79 4.52 -12.34 22.37
N GLN A 80 3.30 -12.22 21.86
CA GLN A 80 2.10 -12.75 22.53
C GLN A 80 1.76 -14.17 22.06
N ASP A 81 1.84 -14.46 20.76
CA ASP A 81 1.48 -15.75 20.19
C ASP A 81 2.67 -16.58 19.68
N GLY A 82 3.88 -16.01 19.76
CA GLY A 82 5.14 -16.67 19.35
C GLY A 82 5.27 -16.81 17.82
N ARG A 83 4.41 -16.12 17.04
CA ARG A 83 4.38 -16.25 15.59
C ARG A 83 4.43 -14.91 14.89
N PHE A 84 5.47 -14.65 14.11
CA PHE A 84 5.57 -13.42 13.31
C PHE A 84 4.47 -13.36 12.24
N THR A 85 3.77 -12.24 12.17
CA THR A 85 2.65 -12.05 11.25
C THR A 85 2.95 -10.92 10.27
N PHE A 86 3.06 -11.27 8.99
CA PHE A 86 2.95 -10.31 7.91
C PHE A 86 1.49 -9.95 7.66
N GLY A 87 1.21 -8.71 7.22
CA GLY A 87 -0.16 -8.29 6.94
C GLY A 87 -0.31 -7.52 5.64
N CYS A 88 -1.45 -7.69 4.96
CA CYS A 88 -1.85 -6.79 3.88
C CYS A 88 -3.37 -6.64 3.84
N PHE A 89 -3.83 -5.39 4.04
CA PHE A 89 -5.24 -5.02 4.03
C PHE A 89 -5.61 -4.12 2.84
N ASN A 90 -4.73 -4.09 1.84
CA ASN A 90 -5.00 -3.45 0.57
C ASN A 90 -6.08 -4.21 -0.23
N ASN A 91 -6.73 -3.52 -1.17
CA ASN A 91 -7.58 -4.20 -2.13
C ASN A 91 -6.78 -5.32 -2.81
N PHE A 92 -7.28 -6.56 -2.75
CA PHE A 92 -6.58 -7.74 -3.26
C PHE A 92 -6.28 -7.67 -4.78
N ALA A 93 -7.00 -6.85 -5.54
CA ALA A 93 -6.68 -6.57 -6.94
C ALA A 93 -5.26 -5.98 -7.15
N LYS A 94 -4.64 -5.42 -6.11
CA LYS A 94 -3.25 -4.95 -6.14
C LYS A 94 -2.24 -6.08 -5.92
N VAL A 95 -2.66 -7.23 -5.39
CA VAL A 95 -1.82 -8.40 -5.13
C VAL A 95 -1.73 -9.22 -6.42
N THR A 96 -0.88 -8.74 -7.31
CA THR A 96 -0.66 -9.30 -8.65
C THR A 96 0.23 -10.56 -8.59
N PRO A 97 0.32 -11.36 -9.68
CA PRO A 97 1.22 -12.52 -9.69
C PRO A 97 2.67 -12.24 -9.30
N PRO A 98 3.34 -11.15 -9.72
CA PRO A 98 4.67 -10.80 -9.22
C PRO A 98 4.71 -10.55 -7.70
N VAL A 99 3.70 -9.88 -7.14
CA VAL A 99 3.58 -9.67 -5.68
C VAL A 99 3.45 -11.01 -4.95
N ILE A 100 2.60 -11.92 -5.46
CA ILE A 100 2.42 -13.26 -4.88
C ILE A 100 3.74 -14.05 -4.92
N ALA A 101 4.49 -13.97 -6.03
CA ALA A 101 5.80 -14.64 -6.15
C ALA A 101 6.80 -14.09 -5.11
N CYS A 102 6.88 -12.76 -4.97
CA CYS A 102 7.75 -12.10 -4.00
C CYS A 102 7.38 -12.49 -2.55
N TRP A 103 6.09 -12.41 -2.21
CA TRP A 103 5.63 -12.75 -0.84
C TRP A 103 5.68 -14.25 -0.56
N GLY A 104 5.48 -15.09 -1.57
CA GLY A 104 5.70 -16.54 -1.45
C GLY A 104 7.13 -16.88 -1.10
N GLU A 105 8.10 -16.16 -1.68
CA GLU A 105 9.52 -16.31 -1.35
C GLU A 105 9.84 -15.84 0.08
N ILE A 106 9.24 -14.73 0.55
CA ILE A 106 9.36 -14.29 1.96
C ILE A 106 8.87 -15.40 2.88
N LEU A 107 7.69 -15.96 2.64
CA LEU A 107 7.10 -17.01 3.47
C LEU A 107 7.90 -18.31 3.43
N ARG A 108 8.51 -18.64 2.30
CA ARG A 108 9.42 -19.78 2.17
C ARG A 108 10.67 -19.62 3.04
N GLN A 109 11.20 -18.39 3.14
CA GLN A 109 12.37 -18.08 3.99
C GLN A 109 12.01 -17.94 5.48
N THR A 110 10.73 -17.68 5.80
CA THR A 110 10.22 -17.52 7.16
C THR A 110 9.17 -18.58 7.50
N PRO A 111 9.55 -19.88 7.65
CA PRO A 111 8.60 -20.99 7.74
C PRO A 111 7.68 -20.94 8.97
N HIS A 112 8.05 -20.19 10.01
CA HIS A 112 7.25 -20.02 11.22
C HIS A 112 6.34 -18.78 11.17
N ALA A 113 6.51 -17.90 10.18
CA ALA A 113 5.64 -16.72 9.99
C ALA A 113 4.32 -17.08 9.30
N ARG A 114 3.38 -16.16 9.35
CA ARG A 114 2.12 -16.22 8.59
C ARG A 114 1.89 -14.92 7.83
N LEU A 115 1.03 -14.97 6.83
CA LEU A 115 0.51 -13.82 6.10
C LEU A 115 -0.99 -13.70 6.34
N LEU A 116 -1.39 -12.58 6.93
CA LEU A 116 -2.79 -12.24 7.18
C LEU A 116 -3.29 -11.29 6.08
N LEU A 117 -4.29 -11.74 5.34
CA LEU A 117 -4.94 -10.98 4.26
C LEU A 117 -6.39 -10.66 4.60
N GLU A 118 -6.81 -9.42 4.40
CA GLU A 118 -8.22 -9.05 4.39
C GLU A 118 -8.71 -8.92 2.95
N VAL A 119 -9.67 -9.75 2.53
CA VAL A 119 -10.06 -9.87 1.13
C VAL A 119 -11.58 -9.71 0.96
N HIS A 120 -11.99 -8.84 0.02
CA HIS A 120 -13.38 -8.81 -0.43
C HIS A 120 -13.71 -10.13 -1.13
N GLY A 121 -14.86 -10.71 -0.80
CA GLY A 121 -15.30 -12.00 -1.38
C GLY A 121 -14.75 -13.22 -0.67
N ALA A 122 -14.02 -13.07 0.43
CA ALA A 122 -13.52 -14.20 1.23
C ALA A 122 -14.62 -15.00 1.95
N GLN A 123 -15.89 -14.69 1.71
CA GLN A 123 -17.03 -15.55 2.06
C GLN A 123 -17.16 -16.75 1.11
N ASP A 124 -16.61 -16.66 -0.10
CA ASP A 124 -16.55 -17.74 -1.07
C ASP A 124 -15.33 -18.64 -0.79
N ALA A 125 -15.59 -19.85 -0.34
CA ALA A 125 -14.56 -20.83 -0.01
C ALA A 125 -13.69 -21.24 -1.23
N ALA A 126 -14.28 -21.29 -2.43
CA ALA A 126 -13.55 -21.62 -3.65
C ALA A 126 -12.57 -20.52 -4.01
N PHE A 127 -12.98 -19.25 -3.87
CA PHE A 127 -12.13 -18.10 -4.08
C PHE A 127 -10.97 -18.04 -3.06
N VAL A 128 -11.25 -18.28 -1.78
CA VAL A 128 -10.23 -18.37 -0.73
C VAL A 128 -9.23 -19.48 -1.04
N GLN A 129 -9.69 -20.63 -1.48
CA GLN A 129 -8.82 -21.75 -1.84
C GLN A 129 -7.96 -21.45 -3.06
N ASP A 130 -8.47 -20.73 -4.06
CA ASP A 130 -7.71 -20.29 -5.22
C ASP A 130 -6.57 -19.33 -4.79
N ILE A 131 -6.87 -18.34 -3.95
CA ILE A 131 -5.84 -17.42 -3.42
C ILE A 131 -4.77 -18.23 -2.68
N ARG A 132 -5.14 -19.13 -1.77
CA ARG A 132 -4.20 -19.95 -1.01
C ARG A 132 -3.32 -20.79 -1.93
N GLN A 133 -3.91 -21.40 -2.97
CA GLN A 133 -3.17 -22.22 -3.92
C GLN A 133 -2.13 -21.43 -4.72
N ARG A 134 -2.42 -20.16 -5.07
CA ARG A 134 -1.45 -19.28 -5.74
C ARG A 134 -0.22 -19.06 -4.87
N PHE A 135 -0.38 -18.79 -3.58
CA PHE A 135 0.74 -18.65 -2.65
C PHE A 135 1.51 -19.96 -2.44
N VAL A 136 0.80 -21.09 -2.37
CA VAL A 136 1.45 -22.41 -2.28
C VAL A 136 2.30 -22.68 -3.53
N THR A 137 1.79 -22.34 -4.70
CA THR A 137 2.55 -22.45 -5.96
C THR A 137 3.78 -21.53 -5.96
N ALA A 138 3.72 -20.41 -5.25
CA ALA A 138 4.82 -19.47 -5.07
C ALA A 138 5.80 -19.83 -3.94
N GLY A 139 5.61 -20.99 -3.29
CA GLY A 139 6.55 -21.53 -2.29
C GLY A 139 6.13 -21.42 -0.83
N ALA A 140 4.98 -20.79 -0.52
CA ALA A 140 4.45 -20.74 0.83
C ALA A 140 3.81 -22.09 1.25
N GLN A 141 3.72 -22.34 2.55
CA GLN A 141 2.90 -23.41 3.10
C GLN A 141 1.43 -22.95 3.21
N ALA A 142 0.46 -23.83 2.95
CA ALA A 142 -0.96 -23.50 3.05
C ALA A 142 -1.34 -22.98 4.46
N THR A 143 -0.67 -23.49 5.50
CA THR A 143 -0.86 -23.11 6.91
C THR A 143 -0.30 -21.72 7.26
N GLN A 144 0.46 -21.10 6.36
CA GLN A 144 0.96 -19.74 6.53
C GLN A 144 -0.01 -18.67 6.03
N ILE A 145 -1.08 -19.02 5.31
CA ILE A 145 -1.97 -18.07 4.63
C ILE A 145 -3.31 -17.99 5.37
N ASP A 146 -3.51 -16.91 6.10
CA ASP A 146 -4.76 -16.58 6.75
C ASP A 146 -5.51 -15.53 5.92
N ILE A 147 -6.74 -15.86 5.50
CA ILE A 147 -7.56 -14.99 4.65
C ILE A 147 -8.87 -14.72 5.37
N LEU A 148 -9.11 -13.46 5.67
CA LEU A 148 -10.31 -12.99 6.37
C LEU A 148 -11.20 -12.18 5.43
N PRO A 149 -12.52 -12.29 5.57
CA PRO A 149 -13.44 -11.43 4.87
C PRO A 149 -13.36 -10.01 5.41
N ARG A 150 -13.45 -9.03 4.51
CA ARG A 150 -13.49 -7.63 4.90
C ARG A 150 -14.75 -7.35 5.72
N GLN A 151 -14.57 -6.77 6.90
CA GLN A 151 -15.65 -6.39 7.80
C GLN A 151 -15.72 -4.88 7.95
N ALA A 152 -16.93 -4.33 7.83
CA ALA A 152 -17.16 -2.93 8.13
C ALA A 152 -16.83 -2.62 9.60
N ASN A 153 -16.21 -1.47 9.85
CA ASN A 153 -15.85 -0.97 11.19
C ASN A 153 -14.77 -1.77 11.95
N GLN A 154 -14.05 -2.68 11.30
CA GLN A 154 -12.95 -3.43 11.93
C GLN A 154 -11.57 -3.13 11.30
N GLN A 155 -11.45 -2.09 10.50
CA GLN A 155 -10.21 -1.82 9.75
C GLN A 155 -8.96 -1.68 10.62
N TYR A 156 -9.07 -1.23 11.88
CA TYR A 156 -7.92 -1.10 12.78
C TYR A 156 -7.66 -2.33 13.63
N VAL A 157 -8.67 -3.18 13.88
CA VAL A 157 -8.55 -4.33 14.78
C VAL A 157 -7.52 -5.34 14.28
N LEU A 158 -7.49 -5.57 12.98
CA LEU A 158 -6.59 -6.56 12.37
C LEU A 158 -5.11 -6.13 12.43
N TYR A 159 -4.81 -4.84 12.44
CA TYR A 159 -3.43 -4.36 12.60
C TYR A 159 -2.79 -4.79 13.92
N ARG A 160 -3.59 -5.03 14.96
CA ARG A 160 -3.11 -5.53 16.26
C ARG A 160 -2.55 -6.97 16.21
N GLN A 161 -2.73 -7.66 15.08
CA GLN A 161 -2.24 -9.01 14.84
C GLN A 161 -1.05 -9.03 13.86
N VAL A 162 -0.56 -7.87 13.43
CA VAL A 162 0.45 -7.73 12.38
C VAL A 162 1.70 -7.10 12.96
N ASP A 163 2.85 -7.74 12.74
CA ASP A 163 4.16 -7.24 13.13
C ASP A 163 4.78 -6.36 12.03
N LEU A 164 4.58 -6.74 10.75
CA LEU A 164 5.08 -6.02 9.59
C LEU A 164 4.08 -6.10 8.43
N ALA A 165 3.68 -4.97 7.87
CA ALA A 165 2.84 -4.98 6.70
C ALA A 165 3.66 -5.11 5.40
N LEU A 166 3.10 -5.77 4.40
CA LEU A 166 3.67 -5.90 3.06
C LEU A 166 2.89 -5.02 2.09
N ASP A 167 3.56 -4.00 1.56
CA ASP A 167 2.94 -3.08 0.61
C ASP A 167 2.98 -3.65 -0.81
N PRO A 168 1.83 -3.82 -1.50
CA PRO A 168 1.82 -4.39 -2.84
C PRO A 168 2.42 -3.43 -3.87
N PHE A 169 2.96 -3.98 -4.95
CA PHE A 169 3.56 -3.23 -6.05
C PHE A 169 3.03 -3.72 -7.42
N PRO A 170 3.07 -2.90 -8.48
CA PRO A 170 3.50 -1.50 -8.51
C PRO A 170 2.47 -0.52 -7.95
N CYS A 171 1.31 -0.97 -7.48
CA CYS A 171 0.26 -0.12 -6.91
C CYS A 171 0.31 -0.16 -5.38
N CYS A 172 1.06 0.76 -4.80
CA CYS A 172 1.23 0.88 -3.36
C CYS A 172 -0.09 1.15 -2.62
N GLY A 173 -0.08 0.90 -1.32
CA GLY A 173 -1.08 1.43 -0.40
C GLY A 173 -1.05 2.96 -0.34
N GLY A 174 -2.15 3.54 0.01
CA GLY A 174 -2.28 4.96 0.35
C GLY A 174 -2.86 5.05 1.75
N THR A 175 -4.18 5.13 1.88
CA THR A 175 -4.87 5.14 3.18
C THR A 175 -4.51 3.93 4.03
N THR A 176 -4.45 2.73 3.44
CA THR A 176 -4.06 1.50 4.16
C THR A 176 -2.65 1.55 4.73
N SER A 177 -1.70 2.21 4.04
CA SER A 177 -0.35 2.38 4.54
C SER A 177 -0.29 3.44 5.65
N CYS A 178 -1.11 4.50 5.55
CA CYS A 178 -1.30 5.45 6.66
C CYS A 178 -1.96 4.77 7.87
N ASP A 179 -2.99 3.93 7.66
CA ASP A 179 -3.64 3.16 8.73
C ASP A 179 -2.63 2.25 9.43
N SER A 180 -1.74 1.60 8.67
CA SER A 180 -0.67 0.74 9.21
C SER A 180 0.25 1.52 10.16
N LEU A 181 0.81 2.63 9.68
CA LEU A 181 1.68 3.49 10.49
C LEU A 181 0.96 4.08 11.71
N TRP A 182 -0.30 4.48 11.54
CA TRP A 182 -1.14 4.98 12.65
C TRP A 182 -1.32 3.93 13.74
N MET A 183 -1.43 2.66 13.36
CA MET A 183 -1.56 1.53 14.29
C MET A 183 -0.21 1.04 14.84
N GLY A 184 0.89 1.72 14.50
CA GLY A 184 2.23 1.35 14.94
C GLY A 184 2.82 0.16 14.17
N VAL A 185 2.23 -0.23 13.04
CA VAL A 185 2.70 -1.33 12.22
C VAL A 185 3.52 -0.77 11.04
N PRO A 186 4.83 -0.97 11.02
CA PRO A 186 5.67 -0.58 9.89
C PRO A 186 5.34 -1.42 8.65
N PHE A 187 5.77 -0.97 7.47
CA PHE A 187 5.59 -1.74 6.24
C PHE A 187 6.82 -1.66 5.34
N VAL A 188 7.07 -2.72 4.57
CA VAL A 188 8.07 -2.71 3.50
C VAL A 188 7.40 -2.29 2.20
N THR A 189 8.02 -1.35 1.46
CA THR A 189 7.55 -0.91 0.14
C THR A 189 8.62 -1.05 -0.93
N LEU A 190 8.21 -1.28 -2.18
CA LEU A 190 9.09 -1.30 -3.36
C LEU A 190 8.97 0.02 -4.12
N ALA A 191 10.07 0.77 -4.19
CA ALA A 191 10.14 2.03 -4.92
C ALA A 191 10.07 1.81 -6.43
N GLY A 192 8.99 2.25 -7.06
CA GLY A 192 8.83 2.19 -8.51
C GLY A 192 9.15 3.52 -9.21
N ARG A 193 8.69 3.65 -10.46
CA ARG A 193 9.00 4.78 -11.34
C ARG A 193 7.78 5.65 -11.69
N SER A 194 6.73 5.57 -10.91
CA SER A 194 5.51 6.38 -11.07
C SER A 194 4.95 6.77 -9.71
N PHE A 195 4.12 7.80 -9.65
CA PHE A 195 3.51 8.26 -8.41
C PHE A 195 2.84 7.12 -7.63
N VAL A 196 2.01 6.32 -8.30
CA VAL A 196 1.25 5.23 -7.66
C VAL A 196 2.16 4.15 -7.06
N SER A 197 3.38 4.00 -7.57
CA SER A 197 4.37 3.03 -7.09
C SER A 197 5.38 3.62 -6.10
N ARG A 198 5.15 4.84 -5.62
CA ARG A 198 6.03 5.54 -4.68
C ARG A 198 5.28 6.20 -3.52
N MET A 199 3.98 5.97 -3.40
CA MET A 199 3.22 6.48 -2.24
C MET A 199 3.78 5.94 -0.91
N GLY A 200 4.20 4.67 -0.87
CA GLY A 200 4.87 4.09 0.30
C GLY A 200 6.22 4.77 0.60
N VAL A 201 6.97 5.17 -0.43
CA VAL A 201 8.27 5.84 -0.28
C VAL A 201 8.12 7.16 0.48
N THR A 202 7.18 8.03 0.06
CA THR A 202 6.99 9.31 0.73
C THR A 202 6.51 9.15 2.17
N LEU A 203 5.64 8.17 2.44
CA LEU A 203 5.15 7.90 3.79
C LEU A 203 6.27 7.44 4.72
N LEU A 204 7.07 6.45 4.31
CA LEU A 204 8.18 5.93 5.11
C LEU A 204 9.27 6.99 5.32
N HIS A 205 9.64 7.73 4.28
CA HIS A 205 10.62 8.80 4.40
C HIS A 205 10.20 9.85 5.44
N ASN A 206 8.95 10.33 5.37
CA ASN A 206 8.44 11.34 6.28
C ASN A 206 8.18 10.83 7.71
N THR A 207 8.26 9.52 7.94
CA THR A 207 8.18 8.91 9.27
C THR A 207 9.53 8.39 9.79
N GLY A 208 10.62 8.61 9.03
CA GLY A 208 11.98 8.21 9.43
C GLY A 208 12.24 6.71 9.32
N LEU A 209 11.54 6.00 8.42
CA LEU A 209 11.63 4.57 8.20
C LEU A 209 12.20 4.23 6.81
N ASP A 210 13.20 5.00 6.35
CA ASP A 210 13.83 4.81 5.02
C ASP A 210 14.42 3.42 4.83
N GLU A 211 14.83 2.77 5.90
CA GLU A 211 15.36 1.40 5.89
C GLU A 211 14.35 0.36 5.37
N LEU A 212 13.05 0.67 5.39
CA LEU A 212 12.00 -0.20 4.87
C LEU A 212 11.63 0.07 3.39
N ILE A 213 12.32 1.02 2.74
CA ILE A 213 12.19 1.29 1.31
C ILE A 213 13.15 0.37 0.54
N ALA A 214 12.63 -0.42 -0.36
CA ALA A 214 13.41 -1.29 -1.24
C ALA A 214 13.46 -0.75 -2.67
N ASP A 215 14.60 -0.92 -3.36
CA ASP A 215 14.81 -0.53 -4.75
C ASP A 215 14.71 -1.72 -5.72
N SER A 216 14.59 -2.94 -5.20
CA SER A 216 14.42 -4.17 -5.97
C SER A 216 13.61 -5.20 -5.19
N GLU A 217 13.02 -6.17 -5.89
CA GLU A 217 12.31 -7.28 -5.24
C GLU A 217 13.24 -8.06 -4.29
N ALA A 218 14.51 -8.25 -4.65
CA ALA A 218 15.47 -8.91 -3.77
C ALA A 218 15.70 -8.13 -2.47
N GLN A 219 15.80 -6.80 -2.54
CA GLN A 219 15.89 -5.98 -1.34
C GLN A 219 14.57 -5.98 -0.54
N TYR A 220 13.43 -5.98 -1.23
CA TYR A 220 12.12 -6.08 -0.57
C TYR A 220 12.03 -7.36 0.27
N ILE A 221 12.40 -8.50 -0.30
CA ILE A 221 12.46 -9.79 0.41
C ILE A 221 13.43 -9.70 1.59
N ALA A 222 14.67 -9.23 1.36
CA ALA A 222 15.71 -9.16 2.41
C ALA A 222 15.33 -8.23 3.58
N LYS A 223 14.51 -7.20 3.34
CA LYS A 223 14.02 -6.29 4.40
C LYS A 223 12.83 -6.89 5.18
N ALA A 224 12.08 -7.81 4.56
CA ALA A 224 10.96 -8.47 5.19
C ALA A 224 11.37 -9.69 6.02
N VAL A 225 12.48 -10.37 5.66
CA VAL A 225 13.06 -11.54 6.34
C VAL A 225 14.03 -11.10 7.44
#